data_bb0cc0421afa00a052974e3ac5db5246
#
_entry.id   bb0cc0421afa00a052974e3ac5db5246
#
_cell.length_a   1.000
_cell.length_b   1.000
_cell.length_c   1.000
_cell.angle_alpha   90.00
_cell.angle_beta   90.00
_cell.angle_gamma   90.00
#
_symmetry.space_group_name_H-M   'P 1'
#
loop_
_entity.id
_entity.type
_entity.pdbx_description
1 polymer ?
#
loop_
_entity_poly.entity_id
_entity_poly.type
_entity_poly.pdbx_seq_one_letter_code
_entity_poly.pdbx_strand_id
1 'polypeptide(L)'
;MKNIYNKIRIKIGFTAIISMLFTLQVTAQKATLKIVGVGKAVNPYQYITVKKATFNKAGVASAHPIASEIGAAIMKKGGNAFDAAIATQLALAVVYPQAGNIGGGGFLVAKTAKGKTIALDYREKAPAKANRNMYLDAAGNAQTQLSQNGHLAAGVPGTISGLLATLPYAKLPFAELIQPAIDVAEFGFAITKQEANNLNNHRKLFVENSTNAFPFVKLNGDWKEGDTLIQTDLANTLKRVRDFGAKGFYEGKTAELIEAEMQAGKGIISKDDLKNYQTAIRKPLSFNYKGLEIVGMPPPSSGGIILLQLMKMMEKKPLQQYGFQSTKAVQVMVEAERRAYADRAAHMGDPDFWKVPLKTLQSDT
;
A
#
# COMPACT_ATOMS: atom_id res chain seq x y z
N MET A 1 33.09 -61.06 -20.34
CA MET A 1 32.23 -60.83 -19.15
C MET A 1 32.61 -59.59 -18.34
N LYS A 2 33.84 -59.08 -18.35
CA LYS A 2 34.21 -57.85 -17.56
C LYS A 2 33.67 -56.50 -18.12
N ASN A 3 33.29 -56.43 -19.41
CA ASN A 3 32.83 -55.14 -20.00
C ASN A 3 31.35 -54.86 -19.88
N ILE A 4 30.55 -55.82 -19.46
CA ILE A 4 29.09 -55.64 -19.24
C ILE A 4 28.82 -55.07 -17.83
N TYR A 5 29.62 -55.45 -16.86
CA TYR A 5 29.47 -54.98 -15.46
C TYR A 5 29.81 -53.48 -15.28
N ASN A 6 30.77 -52.96 -16.04
CA ASN A 6 31.09 -51.53 -15.94
C ASN A 6 30.06 -50.61 -16.58
N LYS A 7 29.33 -51.06 -17.64
CA LYS A 7 28.26 -50.27 -18.24
C LYS A 7 27.00 -50.16 -17.37
N ILE A 8 26.72 -51.22 -16.59
CA ILE A 8 25.57 -51.22 -15.68
C ILE A 8 25.78 -50.38 -14.45
N ARG A 9 27.00 -50.36 -13.88
CA ARG A 9 27.36 -49.52 -12.72
C ARG A 9 27.30 -48.02 -13.05
N ILE A 10 27.73 -47.59 -14.23
CA ILE A 10 27.71 -46.19 -14.66
C ILE A 10 26.23 -45.73 -14.88
N LYS A 11 25.37 -46.56 -15.43
CA LYS A 11 23.93 -46.21 -15.61
C LYS A 11 23.19 -46.09 -14.30
N ILE A 12 23.44 -46.94 -13.32
CA ILE A 12 22.79 -46.89 -12.01
C ILE A 12 23.24 -45.66 -11.19
N GLY A 13 24.53 -45.31 -11.30
CA GLY A 13 25.08 -44.10 -10.65
C GLY A 13 24.48 -42.79 -11.22
N PHE A 14 24.30 -42.73 -12.54
CA PHE A 14 23.76 -41.53 -13.19
C PHE A 14 22.24 -41.33 -12.89
N THR A 15 21.47 -42.41 -12.83
CA THR A 15 20.04 -42.35 -12.52
C THR A 15 19.80 -41.97 -11.04
N ALA A 16 20.65 -42.44 -10.12
CA ALA A 16 20.59 -42.09 -8.71
C ALA A 16 20.95 -40.62 -8.45
N ILE A 17 21.95 -40.05 -9.18
CA ILE A 17 22.35 -38.65 -9.06
C ILE A 17 21.27 -37.72 -9.63
N ILE A 18 20.66 -38.05 -10.75
CA ILE A 18 19.56 -37.25 -11.34
C ILE A 18 18.32 -37.29 -10.44
N SER A 19 17.99 -38.45 -9.83
CA SER A 19 16.89 -38.56 -8.88
C SER A 19 17.13 -37.76 -7.60
N MET A 20 18.40 -37.66 -7.13
CA MET A 20 18.76 -36.91 -5.95
C MET A 20 18.78 -35.38 -6.19
N LEU A 21 19.15 -34.95 -7.41
CA LEU A 21 19.06 -33.54 -7.82
C LEU A 21 17.59 -33.07 -8.00
N PHE A 22 16.72 -33.94 -8.51
CA PHE A 22 15.30 -33.63 -8.64
C PHE A 22 14.59 -33.55 -7.28
N THR A 23 14.94 -34.41 -6.32
CA THR A 23 14.40 -34.35 -4.95
C THR A 23 14.88 -33.13 -4.16
N LEU A 24 16.13 -32.66 -4.41
CA LEU A 24 16.66 -31.43 -3.80
C LEU A 24 15.98 -30.16 -4.38
N GLN A 25 15.65 -30.13 -5.67
CA GLN A 25 14.91 -29.02 -6.26
C GLN A 25 13.45 -28.95 -5.78
N VAL A 26 12.78 -30.09 -5.63
CA VAL A 26 11.39 -30.14 -5.11
C VAL A 26 11.33 -29.78 -3.63
N THR A 27 12.35 -30.13 -2.83
CA THR A 27 12.43 -29.71 -1.42
C THR A 27 12.79 -28.23 -1.25
N ALA A 28 13.62 -27.65 -2.11
CA ALA A 28 13.91 -26.23 -2.12
C ALA A 28 12.66 -25.40 -2.48
N GLN A 29 11.91 -25.83 -3.49
CA GLN A 29 10.66 -25.17 -3.88
C GLN A 29 9.56 -25.25 -2.79
N LYS A 30 9.45 -26.38 -2.07
CA LYS A 30 8.56 -26.52 -0.91
C LYS A 30 9.01 -25.69 0.30
N ALA A 31 10.30 -25.46 0.47
CA ALA A 31 10.82 -24.63 1.57
C ALA A 31 10.54 -23.13 1.32
N THR A 32 10.56 -22.68 0.06
CA THR A 32 10.22 -21.29 -0.30
C THR A 32 8.72 -21.01 -0.11
N LEU A 33 7.85 -21.97 -0.42
CA LEU A 33 6.40 -21.89 -0.15
C LEU A 33 6.04 -21.87 1.35
N LYS A 34 6.90 -22.36 2.23
CA LYS A 34 6.69 -22.31 3.69
C LYS A 34 6.94 -20.93 4.32
N ILE A 35 7.60 -20.01 3.61
CA ILE A 35 7.88 -18.66 4.10
C ILE A 35 6.71 -17.71 3.83
N VAL A 36 5.97 -17.94 2.76
CA VAL A 36 4.69 -17.27 2.51
C VAL A 36 3.64 -18.20 3.11
N GLY A 37 3.25 -17.94 4.36
CA GLY A 37 2.31 -18.79 5.08
C GLY A 37 1.03 -19.01 4.29
N VAL A 38 0.97 -20.12 3.57
CA VAL A 38 -0.31 -20.75 3.22
C VAL A 38 -0.85 -21.36 4.51
N GLY A 39 -0.96 -20.53 5.54
CA GLY A 39 -1.68 -20.81 6.75
C GLY A 39 -3.16 -20.69 6.46
N LYS A 40 -3.98 -21.41 7.21
CA LYS A 40 -5.44 -21.30 7.18
C LYS A 40 -5.82 -19.84 7.03
N ALA A 41 -6.68 -19.52 6.03
CA ALA A 41 -7.18 -18.18 5.82
C ALA A 41 -7.69 -17.60 7.15
N VAL A 42 -6.92 -16.67 7.70
CA VAL A 42 -7.33 -15.96 8.92
C VAL A 42 -8.30 -14.89 8.47
N ASN A 43 -9.56 -15.01 8.89
CA ASN A 43 -10.53 -13.96 8.64
C ASN A 43 -10.09 -12.70 9.42
N PRO A 44 -9.57 -11.65 8.78
CA PRO A 44 -9.09 -10.46 9.46
C PRO A 44 -10.22 -9.69 10.18
N TYR A 45 -11.47 -10.02 9.87
CA TYR A 45 -12.67 -9.42 10.46
C TYR A 45 -13.30 -10.29 11.57
N GLN A 46 -12.73 -11.45 11.87
CA GLN A 46 -13.06 -12.15 13.11
C GLN A 46 -12.47 -11.39 14.29
N TYR A 47 -13.32 -10.61 14.96
CA TYR A 47 -12.93 -9.89 16.16
C TYR A 47 -12.71 -10.88 17.30
N ILE A 48 -11.46 -11.08 17.66
CA ILE A 48 -11.12 -11.64 18.97
C ILE A 48 -11.35 -10.51 19.98
N THR A 49 -11.99 -10.80 21.09
CA THR A 49 -12.34 -9.84 22.15
C THR A 49 -11.13 -9.05 22.68
N VAL A 50 -9.93 -9.59 22.53
CA VAL A 50 -8.67 -8.92 22.90
C VAL A 50 -7.70 -8.96 21.73
N LYS A 51 -7.57 -7.84 21.01
CA LYS A 51 -6.56 -7.62 19.97
C LYS A 51 -5.32 -6.97 20.58
N LYS A 52 -4.57 -7.71 21.35
CA LYS A 52 -3.35 -7.24 21.99
C LYS A 52 -2.18 -8.15 21.64
N ALA A 53 -1.10 -7.56 21.17
CA ALA A 53 0.19 -8.22 21.03
C ALA A 53 1.25 -7.40 21.76
N THR A 54 2.18 -8.10 22.45
CA THR A 54 3.33 -7.49 23.10
C THR A 54 4.59 -7.94 22.38
N PHE A 55 5.43 -6.99 22.01
CA PHE A 55 6.68 -7.25 21.29
C PHE A 55 7.85 -6.74 22.12
N ASN A 56 8.91 -7.55 22.25
CA ASN A 56 10.09 -7.18 23.04
C ASN A 56 11.14 -6.39 22.21
N LYS A 57 11.18 -6.58 20.89
CA LYS A 57 12.18 -5.96 20.00
C LYS A 57 11.56 -5.11 18.91
N ALA A 58 10.58 -5.65 18.18
CA ALA A 58 9.94 -4.97 17.07
C ALA A 58 8.56 -5.59 16.78
N GLY A 59 7.68 -4.83 16.12
CA GLY A 59 6.37 -5.28 15.69
C GLY A 59 5.97 -4.65 14.36
N VAL A 60 5.12 -5.34 13.62
CA VAL A 60 4.47 -4.85 12.41
C VAL A 60 2.96 -4.98 12.59
N ALA A 61 2.23 -3.92 12.30
CA ALA A 61 0.78 -3.92 12.24
C ALA A 61 0.34 -3.37 10.88
N SER A 62 -0.53 -4.09 10.19
CA SER A 62 -1.08 -3.68 8.90
C SER A 62 -2.53 -4.14 8.76
N ALA A 63 -3.17 -3.76 7.65
CA ALA A 63 -4.56 -4.12 7.37
C ALA A 63 -4.75 -5.61 7.01
N HIS A 64 -3.66 -6.35 6.72
CA HIS A 64 -3.74 -7.75 6.35
C HIS A 64 -2.65 -8.59 7.05
N PRO A 65 -2.98 -9.78 7.61
CA PRO A 65 -2.03 -10.60 8.37
C PRO A 65 -0.82 -11.02 7.53
N ILE A 66 -0.99 -11.45 6.28
CA ILE A 66 0.11 -11.85 5.39
C ILE A 66 1.11 -10.69 5.22
N ALA A 67 0.64 -9.46 5.04
CA ALA A 67 1.52 -8.30 4.91
C ALA A 67 2.29 -8.01 6.20
N SER A 68 1.65 -8.17 7.37
CA SER A 68 2.33 -8.03 8.67
C SER A 68 3.38 -9.13 8.89
N GLU A 69 3.08 -10.37 8.49
CA GLU A 69 4.01 -11.50 8.58
C GLU A 69 5.23 -11.29 7.67
N ILE A 70 5.03 -10.79 6.45
CA ILE A 70 6.10 -10.45 5.51
C ILE A 70 7.01 -9.38 6.12
N GLY A 71 6.46 -8.28 6.64
CA GLY A 71 7.24 -7.24 7.30
C GLY A 71 8.02 -7.75 8.51
N ALA A 72 7.41 -8.61 9.33
CA ALA A 72 8.07 -9.25 10.46
C ALA A 72 9.19 -10.21 10.02
N ALA A 73 8.99 -10.95 8.92
CA ALA A 73 10.01 -11.84 8.35
C ALA A 73 11.22 -11.05 7.83
N ILE A 74 10.99 -9.90 7.21
CA ILE A 74 12.06 -9.00 6.77
C ILE A 74 12.89 -8.50 7.96
N MET A 75 12.27 -8.12 9.07
CA MET A 75 13.00 -7.74 10.29
C MET A 75 13.79 -8.91 10.87
N LYS A 76 13.26 -10.13 10.85
CA LYS A 76 13.98 -11.34 11.29
C LYS A 76 15.22 -11.65 10.44
N LYS A 77 15.22 -11.25 9.15
CA LYS A 77 16.39 -11.34 8.26
C LYS A 77 17.45 -10.26 8.53
N GLY A 78 17.24 -9.35 9.47
CA GLY A 78 18.17 -8.27 9.79
C GLY A 78 17.77 -6.90 9.26
N GLY A 79 16.64 -6.79 8.57
CA GLY A 79 16.04 -5.53 8.16
C GLY A 79 15.64 -4.65 9.34
N ASN A 80 15.49 -3.36 9.10
CA ASN A 80 14.99 -2.39 10.06
C ASN A 80 13.50 -2.07 9.80
N ALA A 81 12.95 -1.07 10.50
CA ALA A 81 11.55 -0.67 10.33
C ALA A 81 11.23 -0.13 8.92
N PHE A 82 12.20 0.48 8.23
CA PHE A 82 12.00 0.95 6.85
C PHE A 82 11.93 -0.22 5.87
N ASP A 83 12.80 -1.22 6.03
CA ASP A 83 12.74 -2.46 5.26
C ASP A 83 11.37 -3.14 5.42
N ALA A 84 10.93 -3.28 6.67
CA ALA A 84 9.63 -3.87 6.98
C ALA A 84 8.47 -3.06 6.39
N ALA A 85 8.52 -1.73 6.45
CA ALA A 85 7.48 -0.86 5.89
C ALA A 85 7.38 -1.00 4.37
N ILE A 86 8.51 -1.01 3.65
CA ILE A 86 8.56 -1.22 2.19
C ILE A 86 7.94 -2.57 1.84
N ALA A 87 8.40 -3.65 2.45
CA ALA A 87 7.91 -5.00 2.16
C ALA A 87 6.43 -5.18 2.51
N THR A 88 5.98 -4.62 3.65
CA THR A 88 4.59 -4.65 4.08
C THR A 88 3.69 -3.89 3.09
N GLN A 89 4.09 -2.71 2.63
CA GLN A 89 3.30 -1.92 1.69
C GLN A 89 3.20 -2.60 0.32
N LEU A 90 4.28 -3.18 -0.19
CA LEU A 90 4.27 -3.98 -1.41
C LEU A 90 3.37 -5.21 -1.27
N ALA A 91 3.43 -5.89 -0.14
CA ALA A 91 2.56 -7.02 0.14
C ALA A 91 1.07 -6.61 0.21
N LEU A 92 0.75 -5.47 0.86
CA LEU A 92 -0.62 -4.93 0.90
C LEU A 92 -1.17 -4.62 -0.49
N ALA A 93 -0.33 -4.18 -1.44
CA ALA A 93 -0.76 -3.97 -2.82
C ALA A 93 -1.26 -5.28 -3.49
N VAL A 94 -0.83 -6.44 -2.98
CA VAL A 94 -1.24 -7.75 -3.48
C VAL A 94 -2.42 -8.30 -2.68
N VAL A 95 -2.31 -8.34 -1.34
CA VAL A 95 -3.25 -9.06 -0.47
C VAL A 95 -4.40 -8.20 0.05
N TYR A 96 -4.34 -6.90 -0.15
CA TYR A 96 -5.38 -5.96 0.31
C TYR A 96 -5.77 -4.96 -0.80
N PRO A 97 -6.25 -5.46 -1.96
CA PRO A 97 -6.44 -4.65 -3.18
C PRO A 97 -7.46 -3.53 -3.04
N GLN A 98 -8.33 -3.55 -2.02
CA GLN A 98 -9.30 -2.49 -1.78
C GLN A 98 -8.66 -1.18 -1.27
N ALA A 99 -7.41 -1.20 -0.76
CA ALA A 99 -6.71 -0.02 -0.27
C ALA A 99 -5.18 -0.09 -0.46
N GLY A 100 -4.57 -1.27 -0.48
CA GLY A 100 -3.18 -1.45 -0.88
C GLY A 100 -3.01 -1.25 -2.38
N ASN A 101 -1.93 -0.60 -2.81
CA ASN A 101 -1.78 -0.24 -4.21
C ASN A 101 -0.32 -0.05 -4.64
N ILE A 102 -0.09 -0.13 -5.95
CA ILE A 102 1.05 0.47 -6.66
C ILE A 102 0.59 1.49 -7.70
N GLY A 103 -0.69 1.52 -8.03
CA GLY A 103 -1.34 2.47 -8.95
C GLY A 103 -1.94 3.70 -8.25
N GLY A 104 -1.65 3.89 -6.98
CA GLY A 104 -2.08 5.03 -6.17
C GLY A 104 -0.90 5.74 -5.51
N GLY A 105 -1.09 6.22 -4.29
CA GLY A 105 -0.07 6.94 -3.55
C GLY A 105 -0.17 6.75 -2.04
N GLY A 106 0.51 7.63 -1.32
CA GLY A 106 0.50 7.59 0.14
C GLY A 106 1.40 8.62 0.79
N PHE A 107 1.51 8.47 2.11
CA PHE A 107 2.38 9.27 2.96
C PHE A 107 3.19 8.37 3.88
N LEU A 108 4.40 8.80 4.19
CA LEU A 108 5.23 8.18 5.22
C LEU A 108 5.67 9.23 6.24
N VAL A 109 5.43 8.93 7.52
CA VAL A 109 6.04 9.65 8.64
C VAL A 109 6.85 8.65 9.43
N ALA A 110 8.12 8.95 9.65
CA ALA A 110 9.04 8.04 10.32
C ALA A 110 10.01 8.78 11.24
N LYS A 111 10.53 8.07 12.25
CA LYS A 111 11.62 8.50 13.11
C LYS A 111 12.76 7.51 13.01
N THR A 112 13.95 7.99 12.66
CA THR A 112 15.15 7.15 12.59
C THR A 112 15.68 6.83 13.99
N ALA A 113 16.54 5.81 14.11
CA ALA A 113 17.21 5.48 15.37
C ALA A 113 18.06 6.65 15.93
N LYS A 114 18.50 7.57 15.06
CA LYS A 114 19.22 8.79 15.44
C LYS A 114 18.31 9.96 15.83
N GLY A 115 16.99 9.74 15.92
CA GLY A 115 16.00 10.75 16.32
C GLY A 115 15.53 11.68 15.19
N LYS A 116 16.09 11.58 13.96
CA LYS A 116 15.62 12.39 12.82
C LYS A 116 14.23 11.98 12.40
N THR A 117 13.30 12.92 12.33
CA THR A 117 11.97 12.74 11.76
C THR A 117 11.96 12.97 10.25
N ILE A 118 11.14 12.20 9.53
CA ILE A 118 11.05 12.20 8.08
C ILE A 118 9.59 12.23 7.70
N ALA A 119 9.22 13.02 6.68
CA ALA A 119 7.93 12.97 6.02
C ALA A 119 8.14 12.89 4.50
N LEU A 120 7.60 11.83 3.89
CA LEU A 120 7.58 11.66 2.44
C LEU A 120 6.13 11.75 1.96
N ASP A 121 5.93 12.54 0.93
CA ASP A 121 4.67 12.74 0.24
C ASP A 121 4.79 12.14 -1.16
N TYR A 122 4.19 10.99 -1.34
CA TYR A 122 4.08 10.29 -2.62
C TYR A 122 2.61 10.08 -3.00
N ARG A 123 1.77 11.04 -2.60
CA ARG A 123 0.37 11.10 -3.01
C ARG A 123 0.28 11.23 -4.55
N GLU A 124 -0.83 10.78 -5.11
CA GLU A 124 -1.13 10.92 -6.52
C GLU A 124 -1.10 12.41 -6.94
N LYS A 125 -0.67 12.66 -8.17
CA LYS A 125 -0.68 14.00 -8.77
C LYS A 125 -1.70 14.06 -9.91
N ALA A 126 -2.27 15.23 -10.11
CA ALA A 126 -3.10 15.49 -11.29
C ALA A 126 -2.24 15.34 -12.56
N PRO A 127 -2.73 14.64 -13.61
CA PRO A 127 -2.08 14.62 -14.93
C PRO A 127 -1.99 16.01 -15.53
N ALA A 128 -1.00 16.28 -16.36
CA ALA A 128 -0.79 17.59 -17.00
C ALA A 128 -1.98 18.08 -17.82
N LYS A 129 -2.79 17.16 -18.36
CA LYS A 129 -4.03 17.48 -19.10
C LYS A 129 -5.22 17.80 -18.19
N ALA A 130 -5.11 17.64 -16.87
CA ALA A 130 -6.19 17.95 -15.95
C ALA A 130 -6.48 19.46 -15.93
N ASN A 131 -7.77 19.80 -15.89
CA ASN A 131 -8.20 21.18 -15.84
C ASN A 131 -9.45 21.34 -14.95
N ARG A 132 -9.75 22.58 -14.58
CA ARG A 132 -10.86 22.91 -13.66
C ARG A 132 -12.21 22.36 -14.11
N ASN A 133 -12.46 22.31 -15.41
CA ASN A 133 -13.77 22.00 -15.97
C ASN A 133 -13.90 20.57 -16.48
N MET A 134 -12.88 19.70 -16.26
CA MET A 134 -12.83 18.35 -16.81
C MET A 134 -13.98 17.43 -16.37
N TYR A 135 -14.67 17.78 -15.30
CA TYR A 135 -15.83 17.05 -14.77
C TYR A 135 -17.15 17.80 -14.92
N LEU A 136 -17.20 18.82 -15.81
CA LEU A 136 -18.44 19.54 -16.11
C LEU A 136 -19.01 19.08 -17.46
N ASP A 137 -20.33 19.11 -17.57
CA ASP A 137 -21.02 18.99 -18.87
C ASP A 137 -21.00 20.33 -19.66
N ALA A 138 -21.56 20.33 -20.84
CA ALA A 138 -21.62 21.52 -21.70
C ALA A 138 -22.44 22.66 -21.07
N ALA A 139 -23.34 22.37 -20.14
CA ALA A 139 -24.14 23.34 -19.40
C ALA A 139 -23.46 23.82 -18.10
N GLY A 140 -22.28 23.29 -17.77
CA GLY A 140 -21.54 23.65 -16.57
C GLY A 140 -21.95 22.85 -15.32
N ASN A 141 -22.76 21.79 -15.44
CA ASN A 141 -23.14 20.95 -14.32
C ASN A 141 -22.09 19.91 -14.02
N ALA A 142 -21.89 19.61 -12.72
CA ALA A 142 -20.90 18.63 -12.27
C ALA A 142 -21.32 17.20 -12.62
N GLN A 143 -20.44 16.49 -13.33
CA GLN A 143 -20.54 15.06 -13.64
C GLN A 143 -19.80 14.24 -12.57
N THR A 144 -20.39 14.13 -11.38
CA THR A 144 -19.76 13.55 -10.19
C THR A 144 -19.22 12.13 -10.43
N GLN A 145 -19.89 11.33 -11.25
CA GLN A 145 -19.46 9.97 -11.59
C GLN A 145 -18.08 9.94 -12.26
N LEU A 146 -17.76 10.92 -13.11
CA LEU A 146 -16.47 11.00 -13.80
C LEU A 146 -15.30 11.25 -12.85
N SER A 147 -15.54 11.88 -11.69
CA SER A 147 -14.52 12.12 -10.67
C SER A 147 -14.40 10.99 -9.63
N GLN A 148 -15.30 10.01 -9.66
CA GLN A 148 -15.35 8.92 -8.70
C GLN A 148 -15.00 7.57 -9.32
N ASN A 149 -15.36 7.33 -10.59
CA ASN A 149 -15.25 6.05 -11.23
C ASN A 149 -14.57 6.16 -12.61
N GLY A 150 -13.83 5.10 -12.97
CA GLY A 150 -13.21 4.97 -14.27
C GLY A 150 -11.90 5.74 -14.43
N HIS A 151 -11.40 5.77 -15.63
CA HIS A 151 -10.04 6.19 -15.96
C HIS A 151 -9.79 7.69 -15.76
N LEU A 152 -10.82 8.54 -15.91
CA LEU A 152 -10.69 9.98 -15.75
C LEU A 152 -10.54 10.38 -14.26
N ALA A 153 -10.97 9.52 -13.33
CA ALA A 153 -10.83 9.75 -11.89
C ALA A 153 -9.43 9.44 -11.36
N ALA A 154 -8.56 8.78 -12.15
CA ALA A 154 -7.25 8.34 -11.71
C ALA A 154 -6.22 9.48 -11.71
N GLY A 155 -5.40 9.52 -10.65
CA GLY A 155 -4.21 10.38 -10.57
C GLY A 155 -2.92 9.63 -10.94
N VAL A 156 -1.87 10.38 -11.24
CA VAL A 156 -0.53 9.84 -11.54
C VAL A 156 0.02 9.14 -10.29
N PRO A 157 0.33 7.84 -10.35
CA PRO A 157 0.65 7.06 -9.17
C PRO A 157 2.03 7.38 -8.57
N GLY A 158 2.09 7.41 -7.24
CA GLY A 158 3.29 7.76 -6.49
C GLY A 158 3.91 6.65 -5.65
N THR A 159 3.19 5.56 -5.38
CA THR A 159 3.60 4.54 -4.42
C THR A 159 5.01 4.00 -4.69
N ILE A 160 5.33 3.60 -5.91
CA ILE A 160 6.66 3.05 -6.24
C ILE A 160 7.77 4.09 -6.01
N SER A 161 7.54 5.36 -6.41
CA SER A 161 8.50 6.44 -6.14
C SER A 161 8.73 6.64 -4.63
N GLY A 162 7.66 6.62 -3.83
CA GLY A 162 7.74 6.77 -2.38
C GLY A 162 8.51 5.64 -1.70
N LEU A 163 8.27 4.40 -2.11
CA LEU A 163 9.01 3.24 -1.58
C LEU A 163 10.49 3.31 -1.94
N LEU A 164 10.84 3.68 -3.16
CA LEU A 164 12.22 3.86 -3.58
C LEU A 164 12.89 5.04 -2.86
N ALA A 165 12.16 6.14 -2.61
CA ALA A 165 12.65 7.26 -1.79
C ALA A 165 12.88 6.89 -0.32
N THR A 166 12.33 5.77 0.15
CA THR A 166 12.53 5.24 1.50
C THR A 166 13.79 4.36 1.60
N LEU A 167 14.32 3.84 0.49
CA LEU A 167 15.49 2.94 0.47
C LEU A 167 16.76 3.49 1.13
N PRO A 168 17.08 4.79 1.08
CA PRO A 168 18.26 5.31 1.79
C PRO A 168 18.26 5.06 3.30
N TYR A 169 17.12 4.71 3.88
CA TYR A 169 16.95 4.40 5.30
C TYR A 169 16.88 2.89 5.57
N ALA A 170 16.72 2.08 4.53
CA ALA A 170 16.68 0.63 4.60
C ALA A 170 18.09 0.02 4.75
N LYS A 171 18.17 -1.26 5.11
CA LYS A 171 19.41 -2.03 5.28
C LYS A 171 19.58 -3.12 4.23
N LEU A 172 18.47 -3.73 3.79
CA LEU A 172 18.48 -4.86 2.88
C LEU A 172 18.34 -4.37 1.42
N PRO A 173 18.83 -5.15 0.47
CA PRO A 173 18.63 -4.86 -0.95
C PRO A 173 17.14 -4.83 -1.31
N PHE A 174 16.74 -3.90 -2.16
CA PHE A 174 15.33 -3.75 -2.58
C PHE A 174 14.75 -5.04 -3.17
N ALA A 175 15.57 -5.81 -3.90
CA ALA A 175 15.15 -7.09 -4.46
C ALA A 175 14.68 -8.09 -3.40
N GLU A 176 15.25 -8.07 -2.20
CA GLU A 176 14.79 -8.91 -1.09
C GLU A 176 13.50 -8.40 -0.46
N LEU A 177 13.27 -7.09 -0.47
CA LEU A 177 12.08 -6.46 0.10
C LEU A 177 10.85 -6.68 -0.77
N ILE A 178 10.99 -6.64 -2.10
CA ILE A 178 9.89 -6.78 -3.04
C ILE A 178 9.56 -8.25 -3.37
N GLN A 179 10.54 -9.17 -3.24
CA GLN A 179 10.36 -10.56 -3.65
C GLN A 179 9.17 -11.26 -2.98
N PRO A 180 8.90 -11.12 -1.66
CA PRO A 180 7.72 -11.74 -1.04
C PRO A 180 6.39 -11.28 -1.67
N ALA A 181 6.28 -10.02 -2.07
CA ALA A 181 5.08 -9.52 -2.75
C ALA A 181 4.94 -10.12 -4.16
N ILE A 182 6.06 -10.29 -4.89
CA ILE A 182 6.07 -10.98 -6.18
C ILE A 182 5.57 -12.42 -6.03
N ASP A 183 6.09 -13.15 -5.03
CA ASP A 183 5.73 -14.55 -4.79
C ASP A 183 4.24 -14.69 -4.48
N VAL A 184 3.69 -13.83 -3.62
CA VAL A 184 2.25 -13.84 -3.28
C VAL A 184 1.39 -13.47 -4.49
N ALA A 185 1.82 -12.54 -5.33
CA ALA A 185 1.08 -12.16 -6.53
C ALA A 185 1.10 -13.28 -7.60
N GLU A 186 2.24 -13.96 -7.74
CA GLU A 186 2.46 -15.00 -8.75
C GLU A 186 1.81 -16.34 -8.39
N PHE A 187 1.97 -16.75 -7.12
CA PHE A 187 1.46 -18.05 -6.64
C PHE A 187 0.07 -17.94 -6.00
N GLY A 188 -0.36 -16.73 -5.70
CA GLY A 188 -1.65 -16.42 -5.11
C GLY A 188 -1.71 -16.63 -3.59
N PHE A 189 -2.83 -16.26 -3.03
CA PHE A 189 -3.18 -16.47 -1.63
C PHE A 189 -4.66 -16.82 -1.49
N ALA A 190 -5.00 -17.58 -0.45
CA ALA A 190 -6.38 -17.93 -0.15
C ALA A 190 -7.13 -16.71 0.40
N ILE A 191 -8.23 -16.32 -0.24
CA ILE A 191 -9.06 -15.20 0.20
C ILE A 191 -10.01 -15.60 1.32
N THR A 192 -10.30 -14.67 2.20
CA THR A 192 -11.27 -14.81 3.27
C THR A 192 -12.70 -14.68 2.73
N LYS A 193 -13.68 -15.10 3.53
CA LYS A 193 -15.12 -14.91 3.21
C LYS A 193 -15.46 -13.43 2.96
N GLN A 194 -14.86 -12.51 3.72
CA GLN A 194 -15.12 -11.07 3.56
C GLN A 194 -14.53 -10.55 2.25
N GLU A 195 -13.33 -10.97 1.88
CA GLU A 195 -12.71 -10.62 0.60
C GLU A 195 -13.52 -11.17 -0.58
N ALA A 196 -13.94 -12.44 -0.51
CA ALA A 196 -14.82 -13.03 -1.52
C ALA A 196 -16.12 -12.22 -1.69
N ASN A 197 -16.78 -11.87 -0.59
CA ASN A 197 -17.98 -11.03 -0.61
C ASN A 197 -17.71 -9.65 -1.22
N ASN A 198 -16.60 -9.01 -0.86
CA ASN A 198 -16.22 -7.70 -1.40
C ASN A 198 -15.99 -7.76 -2.91
N LEU A 199 -15.25 -8.76 -3.40
CA LEU A 199 -15.00 -8.95 -4.83
C LEU A 199 -16.30 -9.17 -5.61
N ASN A 200 -17.20 -10.01 -5.10
CA ASN A 200 -18.48 -10.28 -5.73
C ASN A 200 -19.39 -9.03 -5.75
N ASN A 201 -19.47 -8.28 -4.65
CA ASN A 201 -20.29 -7.09 -4.55
C ASN A 201 -19.82 -5.96 -5.48
N HIS A 202 -18.51 -5.88 -5.78
CA HIS A 202 -17.94 -4.88 -6.67
C HIS A 202 -17.76 -5.37 -8.11
N ARG A 203 -18.16 -6.61 -8.45
CA ARG A 203 -18.00 -7.19 -9.77
C ARG A 203 -18.51 -6.30 -10.90
N LYS A 204 -19.73 -5.76 -10.73
CA LYS A 204 -20.35 -4.85 -11.71
C LYS A 204 -19.49 -3.61 -11.94
N LEU A 205 -19.02 -2.98 -10.86
CA LEU A 205 -18.18 -1.78 -10.92
C LEU A 205 -16.86 -2.07 -11.64
N PHE A 206 -16.23 -3.22 -11.38
CA PHE A 206 -15.00 -3.63 -12.07
C PHE A 206 -15.21 -3.80 -13.57
N VAL A 207 -16.29 -4.50 -13.98
CA VAL A 207 -16.60 -4.74 -15.39
C VAL A 207 -16.91 -3.43 -16.13
N GLU A 208 -17.68 -2.53 -15.51
CA GLU A 208 -18.10 -1.27 -16.14
C GLU A 208 -16.96 -0.25 -16.28
N ASN A 209 -15.92 -0.33 -15.44
CA ASN A 209 -14.82 0.64 -15.40
C ASN A 209 -13.47 0.09 -15.86
N SER A 210 -13.40 -1.10 -16.41
CA SER A 210 -12.19 -1.71 -16.98
C SER A 210 -12.37 -1.97 -18.46
N THR A 211 -11.32 -1.79 -19.25
CA THR A 211 -11.34 -2.08 -20.69
C THR A 211 -10.83 -3.50 -20.99
N ASN A 212 -10.19 -4.13 -20.04
CA ASN A 212 -9.59 -5.46 -20.16
C ASN A 212 -10.09 -6.43 -19.08
N ALA A 213 -9.77 -7.72 -19.26
CA ALA A 213 -9.99 -8.74 -18.23
C ALA A 213 -9.28 -8.33 -16.92
N PHE A 214 -9.96 -8.54 -15.81
CA PHE A 214 -9.53 -8.06 -14.51
C PHE A 214 -9.44 -9.22 -13.51
N PRO A 215 -8.32 -9.42 -12.79
CA PRO A 215 -8.11 -10.61 -11.96
C PRO A 215 -9.11 -10.73 -10.81
N PHE A 216 -9.77 -9.64 -10.42
CA PHE A 216 -10.77 -9.63 -9.36
C PHE A 216 -12.16 -10.07 -9.83
N VAL A 217 -12.36 -10.26 -11.14
CA VAL A 217 -13.60 -10.75 -11.74
C VAL A 217 -13.43 -12.20 -12.13
N LYS A 218 -14.11 -13.11 -11.42
CA LYS A 218 -14.11 -14.54 -11.76
C LYS A 218 -14.93 -14.74 -13.03
N LEU A 219 -14.38 -15.46 -14.02
CA LEU A 219 -15.06 -15.71 -15.30
C LEU A 219 -16.32 -16.57 -15.10
N ASN A 220 -16.25 -17.55 -14.20
CA ASN A 220 -17.34 -18.47 -13.92
C ASN A 220 -17.70 -18.47 -12.43
N GLY A 221 -18.94 -18.11 -12.15
CA GLY A 221 -19.47 -18.10 -10.77
C GLY A 221 -18.90 -16.97 -9.89
N ASP A 222 -19.12 -17.12 -8.60
CA ASP A 222 -18.69 -16.15 -7.58
C ASP A 222 -17.44 -16.62 -6.85
N TRP A 223 -16.70 -15.66 -6.29
CA TRP A 223 -15.63 -15.92 -5.36
C TRP A 223 -16.16 -16.54 -4.08
N LYS A 224 -15.43 -17.51 -3.53
CA LYS A 224 -15.73 -18.19 -2.26
C LYS A 224 -14.54 -18.12 -1.31
N GLU A 225 -14.82 -18.26 -0.03
CA GLU A 225 -13.77 -18.41 0.99
C GLU A 225 -12.85 -19.57 0.64
N GLY A 226 -11.54 -19.33 0.72
CA GLY A 226 -10.51 -20.31 0.38
C GLY A 226 -10.13 -20.36 -1.11
N ASP A 227 -10.85 -19.67 -2.00
CA ASP A 227 -10.40 -19.53 -3.40
C ASP A 227 -9.04 -18.83 -3.44
N THR A 228 -8.19 -19.23 -4.37
CA THR A 228 -6.87 -18.62 -4.56
C THR A 228 -6.96 -17.45 -5.52
N LEU A 229 -6.59 -16.24 -5.04
CA LEU A 229 -6.46 -15.06 -5.89
C LEU A 229 -5.02 -14.96 -6.42
N ILE A 230 -4.86 -15.06 -7.73
CA ILE A 230 -3.59 -14.96 -8.46
C ILE A 230 -3.62 -13.64 -9.26
N GLN A 231 -2.50 -12.89 -9.24
CA GLN A 231 -2.37 -11.60 -9.89
C GLN A 231 -1.11 -11.57 -10.76
N THR A 232 -1.07 -12.36 -11.81
CA THR A 232 0.11 -12.57 -12.69
C THR A 232 0.64 -11.26 -13.28
N ASP A 233 -0.24 -10.35 -13.72
CA ASP A 233 0.16 -9.08 -14.30
C ASP A 233 0.79 -8.14 -13.27
N LEU A 234 0.27 -8.17 -12.03
CA LEU A 234 0.88 -7.45 -10.91
C LEU A 234 2.26 -8.04 -10.58
N ALA A 235 2.38 -9.37 -10.53
CA ALA A 235 3.67 -10.04 -10.32
C ALA A 235 4.70 -9.62 -11.38
N ASN A 236 4.31 -9.61 -12.65
CA ASN A 236 5.16 -9.17 -13.76
C ASN A 236 5.56 -7.69 -13.65
N THR A 237 4.66 -6.84 -13.19
CA THR A 237 4.96 -5.43 -12.92
C THR A 237 5.94 -5.28 -11.77
N LEU A 238 5.73 -5.99 -10.66
CA LEU A 238 6.64 -5.99 -9.51
C LEU A 238 8.04 -6.55 -9.88
N LYS A 239 8.12 -7.55 -10.76
CA LYS A 239 9.41 -8.06 -11.31
C LYS A 239 10.14 -6.95 -12.08
N ARG A 240 9.45 -6.20 -12.95
CA ARG A 240 10.06 -5.06 -13.65
C ARG A 240 10.56 -3.98 -12.67
N VAL A 241 9.79 -3.70 -11.62
CA VAL A 241 10.22 -2.75 -10.56
C VAL A 241 11.42 -3.28 -9.78
N ARG A 242 11.48 -4.58 -9.48
CA ARG A 242 12.63 -5.22 -8.84
C ARG A 242 13.89 -5.04 -9.67
N ASP A 243 13.78 -5.31 -10.97
CA ASP A 243 14.93 -5.42 -11.88
C ASP A 243 15.42 -4.05 -12.39
N PHE A 244 14.51 -3.06 -12.54
CA PHE A 244 14.81 -1.76 -13.13
C PHE A 244 14.49 -0.56 -12.21
N GLY A 245 14.09 -0.79 -10.96
CA GLY A 245 13.73 0.27 -10.02
C GLY A 245 12.57 1.14 -10.53
N ALA A 246 12.71 2.47 -10.42
CA ALA A 246 11.70 3.42 -10.87
C ALA A 246 11.35 3.27 -12.35
N LYS A 247 12.36 2.99 -13.20
CA LYS A 247 12.13 2.80 -14.64
C LYS A 247 11.24 1.61 -14.95
N GLY A 248 11.25 0.56 -14.12
CA GLY A 248 10.38 -0.61 -14.25
C GLY A 248 8.88 -0.29 -14.11
N PHE A 249 8.55 0.89 -13.57
CA PHE A 249 7.16 1.35 -13.40
C PHE A 249 6.86 2.60 -14.24
N TYR A 250 7.70 3.62 -14.15
CA TYR A 250 7.44 4.94 -14.74
C TYR A 250 7.89 5.09 -16.19
N GLU A 251 8.66 4.13 -16.70
CA GLU A 251 9.15 4.08 -18.08
C GLU A 251 8.93 2.68 -18.67
N GLY A 252 9.15 2.53 -19.97
CA GLY A 252 9.09 1.24 -20.69
C GLY A 252 7.72 0.57 -20.61
N LYS A 253 7.71 -0.77 -20.52
CA LYS A 253 6.51 -1.60 -20.68
C LYS A 253 5.37 -1.27 -19.73
N THR A 254 5.65 -0.97 -18.45
CA THR A 254 4.59 -0.64 -17.48
C THR A 254 3.93 0.70 -17.83
N ALA A 255 4.73 1.72 -18.14
CA ALA A 255 4.22 3.03 -18.54
C ALA A 255 3.42 2.97 -19.85
N GLU A 256 3.87 2.16 -20.80
CA GLU A 256 3.14 1.90 -22.07
C GLU A 256 1.77 1.26 -21.81
N LEU A 257 1.69 0.27 -20.93
CA LEU A 257 0.45 -0.40 -20.57
C LEU A 257 -0.52 0.54 -19.85
N ILE A 258 -0.01 1.38 -18.92
CA ILE A 258 -0.83 2.38 -18.22
C ILE A 258 -1.39 3.40 -19.21
N GLU A 259 -0.56 3.96 -20.10
CA GLU A 259 -1.02 4.95 -21.09
C GLU A 259 -2.02 4.32 -22.08
N ALA A 260 -1.79 3.11 -22.55
CA ALA A 260 -2.71 2.40 -23.45
C ALA A 260 -4.08 2.17 -22.78
N GLU A 261 -4.10 1.73 -21.53
CA GLU A 261 -5.35 1.57 -20.77
C GLU A 261 -6.06 2.91 -20.54
N MET A 262 -5.31 3.96 -20.21
CA MET A 262 -5.86 5.32 -20.08
C MET A 262 -6.50 5.79 -21.39
N GLN A 263 -5.84 5.60 -22.53
CA GLN A 263 -6.38 5.96 -23.84
C GLN A 263 -7.66 5.18 -24.18
N ALA A 264 -7.67 3.87 -23.95
CA ALA A 264 -8.82 3.01 -24.19
C ALA A 264 -10.02 3.40 -23.31
N GLY A 265 -9.79 3.74 -22.05
CA GLY A 265 -10.83 4.13 -21.08
C GLY A 265 -11.11 5.64 -21.01
N LYS A 266 -10.59 6.45 -21.94
CA LYS A 266 -10.74 7.91 -22.00
C LYS A 266 -10.15 8.64 -20.77
N GLY A 267 -9.15 8.07 -20.13
CA GLY A 267 -8.34 8.73 -19.11
C GLY A 267 -7.31 9.68 -19.73
N ILE A 268 -6.57 10.39 -18.89
CA ILE A 268 -5.68 11.47 -19.34
C ILE A 268 -4.22 11.34 -18.82
N ILE A 269 -3.90 10.28 -18.11
CA ILE A 269 -2.51 10.02 -17.68
C ILE A 269 -1.69 9.63 -18.92
N SER A 270 -0.54 10.27 -19.11
CA SER A 270 0.41 10.01 -20.19
C SER A 270 1.72 9.43 -19.64
N LYS A 271 2.57 8.90 -20.54
CA LYS A 271 3.94 8.47 -20.18
C LYS A 271 4.79 9.62 -19.64
N ASP A 272 4.58 10.85 -20.12
CA ASP A 272 5.29 12.02 -19.62
C ASP A 272 4.89 12.35 -18.17
N ASP A 273 3.60 12.22 -17.83
CA ASP A 273 3.13 12.36 -16.45
C ASP A 273 3.80 11.33 -15.53
N LEU A 274 3.87 10.08 -15.97
CA LEU A 274 4.53 9.00 -15.23
C LEU A 274 6.02 9.28 -15.05
N LYS A 275 6.74 9.57 -16.13
CA LYS A 275 8.19 9.83 -16.13
C LYS A 275 8.57 11.01 -15.23
N ASN A 276 7.72 12.04 -15.18
CA ASN A 276 7.98 13.25 -14.40
C ASN A 276 7.51 13.16 -12.94
N TYR A 277 6.91 12.04 -12.52
CA TYR A 277 6.47 11.89 -11.14
C TYR A 277 7.67 11.83 -10.18
N GLN A 278 7.59 12.62 -9.09
CA GLN A 278 8.60 12.67 -8.03
C GLN A 278 7.92 12.73 -6.66
N THR A 279 8.41 11.91 -5.73
CA THR A 279 8.08 12.00 -4.30
C THR A 279 8.59 13.31 -3.72
N ALA A 280 7.73 14.03 -2.99
CA ALA A 280 8.14 15.24 -2.29
C ALA A 280 8.63 14.91 -0.87
N ILE A 281 9.76 15.52 -0.49
CA ILE A 281 10.26 15.49 0.90
C ILE A 281 9.66 16.69 1.61
N ARG A 282 8.85 16.44 2.66
CA ARG A 282 8.19 17.49 3.44
C ARG A 282 8.86 17.64 4.80
N LYS A 283 8.76 18.85 5.40
CA LYS A 283 9.15 19.05 6.79
C LYS A 283 8.02 18.50 7.69
N PRO A 284 8.28 17.48 8.53
CA PRO A 284 7.25 16.95 9.43
C PRO A 284 6.63 18.03 10.31
N LEU A 285 5.34 17.90 10.61
CA LEU A 285 4.68 18.70 11.63
C LEU A 285 5.00 18.09 13.00
N SER A 286 5.49 18.90 13.94
CA SER A 286 5.75 18.43 15.32
C SER A 286 5.12 19.38 16.33
N PHE A 287 4.51 18.83 17.39
CA PHE A 287 3.94 19.55 18.50
C PHE A 287 3.96 18.71 19.78
N ASN A 288 3.83 19.38 20.94
CA ASN A 288 3.75 18.71 22.23
C ASN A 288 2.30 18.54 22.68
N TYR A 289 1.99 17.39 23.26
CA TYR A 289 0.73 17.09 23.92
C TYR A 289 0.99 16.31 25.21
N LYS A 290 0.67 16.90 26.35
CA LYS A 290 0.85 16.28 27.68
C LYS A 290 2.25 15.66 27.88
N GLY A 291 3.29 16.36 27.46
CA GLY A 291 4.68 15.91 27.59
C GLY A 291 5.14 14.92 26.50
N LEU A 292 4.30 14.59 25.54
CA LEU A 292 4.64 13.74 24.40
C LEU A 292 4.90 14.60 23.15
N GLU A 293 5.99 14.31 22.43
CA GLU A 293 6.22 14.85 21.10
C GLU A 293 5.35 14.06 20.11
N ILE A 294 4.45 14.77 19.44
CA ILE A 294 3.62 14.22 18.37
C ILE A 294 4.19 14.67 17.03
N VAL A 295 4.42 13.74 16.12
CA VAL A 295 4.91 14.01 14.77
C VAL A 295 3.87 13.55 13.76
N GLY A 296 3.43 14.47 12.90
CA GLY A 296 2.39 14.22 11.91
C GLY A 296 2.81 14.59 10.49
N MET A 297 2.04 14.13 9.52
CA MET A 297 2.20 14.52 8.12
C MET A 297 1.76 15.97 7.92
N PRO A 298 2.58 16.82 7.29
CA PRO A 298 2.18 18.18 6.92
C PRO A 298 1.27 18.20 5.69
N PRO A 299 0.75 19.36 5.25
CA PRO A 299 0.10 19.48 3.95
C PRO A 299 0.95 18.87 2.79
N PRO A 300 0.30 18.24 1.79
CA PRO A 300 -1.13 18.30 1.44
C PRO A 300 -2.03 17.44 2.34
N SER A 301 -1.47 16.62 3.25
CA SER A 301 -2.27 15.95 4.26
C SER A 301 -2.81 16.97 5.28
N SER A 302 -4.11 16.92 5.52
CA SER A 302 -4.72 17.68 6.60
C SER A 302 -4.56 17.00 7.98
N GLY A 303 -4.18 15.71 8.00
CA GLY A 303 -4.22 14.88 9.21
C GLY A 303 -3.38 15.42 10.36
N GLY A 304 -2.16 15.88 10.10
CA GLY A 304 -1.30 16.42 11.14
C GLY A 304 -1.82 17.71 11.76
N ILE A 305 -2.37 18.63 10.96
CA ILE A 305 -2.95 19.89 11.45
C ILE A 305 -4.24 19.65 12.24
N ILE A 306 -5.14 18.81 11.70
CA ILE A 306 -6.39 18.46 12.39
C ILE A 306 -6.05 17.81 13.75
N LEU A 307 -5.13 16.85 13.76
CA LEU A 307 -4.73 16.18 15.00
C LEU A 307 -4.17 17.19 16.03
N LEU A 308 -3.32 18.12 15.59
CA LEU A 308 -2.80 19.19 16.44
C LEU A 308 -3.93 20.04 17.04
N GLN A 309 -4.85 20.53 16.21
CA GLN A 309 -5.97 21.36 16.66
C GLN A 309 -6.89 20.59 17.63
N LEU A 310 -7.23 19.35 17.31
CA LEU A 310 -8.04 18.49 18.19
C LEU A 310 -7.36 18.30 19.54
N MET A 311 -6.06 17.91 19.55
CA MET A 311 -5.33 17.68 20.79
C MET A 311 -5.23 18.94 21.64
N LYS A 312 -4.91 20.10 21.05
CA LYS A 312 -4.86 21.38 21.76
C LYS A 312 -6.22 21.78 22.37
N MET A 313 -7.32 21.67 21.62
CA MET A 313 -8.65 21.95 22.14
C MET A 313 -9.07 20.99 23.27
N MET A 314 -8.67 19.72 23.16
CA MET A 314 -9.01 18.68 24.12
C MET A 314 -8.12 18.68 25.37
N GLU A 315 -6.88 19.18 25.28
CA GLU A 315 -5.91 19.15 26.38
C GLU A 315 -6.41 19.86 27.63
N LYS A 316 -7.15 20.98 27.46
CA LYS A 316 -7.73 21.78 28.54
C LYS A 316 -9.06 21.24 29.06
N LYS A 317 -9.54 20.11 28.57
CA LYS A 317 -10.83 19.51 28.95
C LYS A 317 -10.63 18.32 29.88
N PRO A 318 -11.40 18.19 30.96
CA PRO A 318 -11.27 17.09 31.92
C PRO A 318 -12.02 15.84 31.39
N LEU A 319 -11.56 15.30 30.24
CA LEU A 319 -12.21 14.18 29.54
C LEU A 319 -12.35 12.92 30.41
N GLN A 320 -11.38 12.67 31.30
CA GLN A 320 -11.44 11.53 32.22
C GLN A 320 -12.63 11.62 33.18
N GLN A 321 -13.01 12.86 33.58
CA GLN A 321 -14.16 13.07 34.45
C GLN A 321 -15.50 12.93 33.72
N TYR A 322 -15.51 13.07 32.39
CA TYR A 322 -16.74 12.89 31.61
C TYR A 322 -17.12 11.43 31.43
N GLY A 323 -16.18 10.51 31.59
CA GLY A 323 -16.36 9.08 31.34
C GLY A 323 -16.20 8.70 29.88
N PHE A 324 -15.75 7.46 29.65
CA PHE A 324 -15.50 6.93 28.30
C PHE A 324 -16.81 6.82 27.51
N GLN A 325 -16.82 7.37 26.31
CA GLN A 325 -17.98 7.40 25.39
C GLN A 325 -19.27 8.02 25.98
N SER A 326 -19.17 8.81 27.03
CA SER A 326 -20.32 9.55 27.53
C SER A 326 -20.77 10.62 26.53
N THR A 327 -22.04 10.99 26.56
CA THR A 327 -22.60 12.07 25.73
C THR A 327 -21.78 13.36 25.82
N LYS A 328 -21.34 13.71 27.04
CA LYS A 328 -20.52 14.91 27.26
C LYS A 328 -19.13 14.80 26.62
N ALA A 329 -18.47 13.64 26.71
CA ALA A 329 -17.17 13.41 26.06
C ALA A 329 -17.32 13.49 24.53
N VAL A 330 -18.31 12.79 23.97
CA VAL A 330 -18.59 12.79 22.52
C VAL A 330 -18.93 14.21 22.04
N GLN A 331 -19.79 14.96 22.75
CA GLN A 331 -20.14 16.32 22.38
C GLN A 331 -18.90 17.22 22.28
N VAL A 332 -18.00 17.16 23.27
CA VAL A 332 -16.77 17.98 23.26
C VAL A 332 -15.86 17.58 22.10
N MET A 333 -15.74 16.29 21.78
CA MET A 333 -14.94 15.80 20.65
C MET A 333 -15.51 16.30 19.33
N VAL A 334 -16.82 16.14 19.11
CA VAL A 334 -17.52 16.57 17.88
C VAL A 334 -17.39 18.08 17.69
N GLU A 335 -17.50 18.88 18.77
CA GLU A 335 -17.33 20.32 18.69
C GLU A 335 -15.90 20.74 18.34
N ALA A 336 -14.89 20.01 18.81
CA ALA A 336 -13.51 20.22 18.40
C ALA A 336 -13.30 19.85 16.93
N GLU A 337 -13.83 18.69 16.50
CA GLU A 337 -13.78 18.25 15.10
C GLU A 337 -14.44 19.26 14.16
N ARG A 338 -15.64 19.74 14.51
CA ARG A 338 -16.38 20.73 13.72
C ARG A 338 -15.54 21.97 13.42
N ARG A 339 -14.78 22.48 14.40
CA ARG A 339 -13.89 23.64 14.23
C ARG A 339 -12.69 23.30 13.34
N ALA A 340 -12.00 22.20 13.63
CA ALA A 340 -10.84 21.77 12.86
C ALA A 340 -11.18 21.50 11.39
N TYR A 341 -12.36 20.93 11.13
CA TYR A 341 -12.84 20.68 9.77
C TYR A 341 -13.35 21.94 9.05
N ALA A 342 -13.83 22.95 9.78
CA ALA A 342 -14.12 24.26 9.20
C ALA A 342 -12.84 24.94 8.72
N ASP A 343 -11.78 24.95 9.54
CA ASP A 343 -10.47 25.46 9.15
C ASP A 343 -9.88 24.67 7.97
N ARG A 344 -10.04 23.34 7.98
CA ARG A 344 -9.63 22.50 6.87
C ARG A 344 -10.31 22.92 5.55
N ALA A 345 -11.60 23.11 5.57
CA ALA A 345 -12.36 23.46 4.37
C ALA A 345 -11.99 24.85 3.82
N ALA A 346 -11.69 25.80 4.70
CA ALA A 346 -11.39 27.17 4.31
C ALA A 346 -9.92 27.40 3.91
N HIS A 347 -8.97 26.68 4.53
CA HIS A 347 -7.57 27.06 4.50
C HIS A 347 -6.60 25.97 4.02
N MET A 348 -7.01 24.68 4.01
CA MET A 348 -6.12 23.59 3.64
C MET A 348 -6.15 23.31 2.14
N GLY A 349 -4.99 23.00 1.57
CA GLY A 349 -4.82 22.65 0.17
C GLY A 349 -3.44 22.05 -0.05
N ASP A 350 -3.11 21.78 -1.32
CA ASP A 350 -1.78 21.34 -1.73
C ASP A 350 -0.80 22.54 -1.60
N PRO A 351 0.24 22.44 -0.75
CA PRO A 351 1.15 23.55 -0.47
C PRO A 351 2.02 23.94 -1.69
N ASP A 352 2.10 23.11 -2.70
CA ASP A 352 2.82 23.41 -3.94
C ASP A 352 2.02 24.39 -4.83
N PHE A 353 0.70 24.53 -4.59
CA PHE A 353 -0.22 25.41 -5.35
C PHE A 353 -1.00 26.38 -4.47
N TRP A 354 -1.05 26.18 -3.16
CA TRP A 354 -1.85 26.96 -2.22
C TRP A 354 -1.05 27.31 -0.97
N LYS A 355 -1.03 28.62 -0.61
CA LYS A 355 -0.35 29.06 0.61
C LYS A 355 -1.18 28.72 1.86
N VAL A 356 -0.95 27.54 2.43
CA VAL A 356 -1.59 27.12 3.68
C VAL A 356 -1.06 27.98 4.84
N PRO A 357 -1.93 28.66 5.65
CA PRO A 357 -1.52 29.52 6.75
C PRO A 357 -1.14 28.70 7.99
N LEU A 358 -0.09 27.88 7.89
CA LEU A 358 0.31 26.93 8.94
C LEU A 358 0.53 27.58 10.32
N LYS A 359 1.12 28.77 10.37
CA LYS A 359 1.37 29.46 11.65
C LYS A 359 0.06 29.77 12.38
N THR A 360 -0.95 30.26 11.67
CA THR A 360 -2.28 30.56 12.22
C THR A 360 -2.99 29.27 12.65
N LEU A 361 -2.99 28.26 11.79
CA LEU A 361 -3.65 26.98 12.09
C LEU A 361 -3.03 26.21 13.27
N GLN A 362 -1.80 26.54 13.64
CA GLN A 362 -1.08 25.96 14.78
C GLN A 362 -1.14 26.85 16.03
N SER A 363 -1.73 28.04 15.96
CA SER A 363 -1.81 28.94 17.11
C SER A 363 -2.79 28.45 18.17
N ASP A 364 -2.69 28.99 19.38
CA ASP A 364 -3.59 28.66 20.51
C ASP A 364 -4.84 29.55 20.57
N THR A 365 -5.05 30.39 19.58
CA THR A 365 -6.14 31.35 19.49
C THR A 365 -7.31 30.78 18.70
#